data_c47297a9302da9d778f6dc768a405687
#
_entry.id   c47297a9302da9d778f6dc768a405687
#
_cell.length_a   1.000
_cell.length_b   1.000
_cell.length_c   1.000
_cell.angle_alpha   90.00
_cell.angle_beta   90.00
_cell.angle_gamma   90.00
#
_symmetry.space_group_name_H-M   'P 1'
#
loop_
_entity.id
_entity.type
_entity.pdbx_description
1 polymer ?
#
loop_
_entity_poly.entity_id
_entity_poly.type
_entity_poly.pdbx_seq_one_letter_code
_entity_poly.pdbx_strand_id
1 'polypeptide(L)'
;MAKFDFKKLVNDSADKLKNGAQKAQKAVKEFDIKAAAGDVMTKGKDAAEYFKQKTDETVQAVSQAVRKKEEVRGFITAQGAVKLMCMMMAADGDISKQELGQLQEIGKELDEHFPEYQGKIVEECTALVEKLDAENYREELHDVVRDVIQESLHASGAAVPVKLLLWNLLVVAQSDSCYQEEEAKLIRYIARHLEIDKSIVPEMEHALRAMLAIENEMEWLKSTDRPFGTVEPVLTELAERKATIVQAIHDLIGD
;
A
#
# COMPACT_ATOMS: atom_id res chain seq x y z
N MET A 1 6.55 -10.14 -18.17
CA MET A 1 6.71 -9.08 -17.17
C MET A 1 5.37 -8.40 -17.01
N ALA A 2 4.64 -8.73 -15.96
CA ALA A 2 3.42 -8.01 -15.62
C ALA A 2 3.86 -6.60 -15.18
N LYS A 3 3.53 -5.58 -15.98
CA LYS A 3 3.73 -4.19 -15.59
C LYS A 3 2.63 -3.86 -14.58
N PHE A 4 3.00 -3.73 -13.33
CA PHE A 4 2.16 -3.12 -12.31
C PHE A 4 1.81 -1.70 -12.80
N ASP A 5 0.54 -1.49 -13.16
CA ASP A 5 0.11 -0.23 -13.77
C ASP A 5 -0.30 0.78 -12.71
N PHE A 6 0.72 1.36 -12.04
CA PHE A 6 0.55 2.49 -11.12
C PHE A 6 -0.19 3.68 -11.78
N LYS A 7 -0.07 3.82 -13.13
CA LYS A 7 -0.85 4.82 -13.87
C LYS A 7 -2.36 4.59 -13.75
N LYS A 8 -2.80 3.32 -13.69
CA LYS A 8 -4.21 3.00 -13.52
C LYS A 8 -4.72 3.43 -12.16
N LEU A 9 -3.93 3.20 -11.09
CA LEU A 9 -4.29 3.65 -9.73
C LEU A 9 -4.37 5.18 -9.62
N VAL A 10 -3.44 5.90 -10.25
CA VAL A 10 -3.42 7.37 -10.29
C VAL A 10 -4.53 7.92 -11.19
N ASN A 11 -4.79 7.30 -12.37
CA ASN A 11 -5.81 7.74 -13.30
C ASN A 11 -7.23 7.48 -12.78
N ASP A 12 -7.50 6.34 -12.15
CA ASP A 12 -8.81 6.05 -11.55
C ASP A 12 -9.17 7.06 -10.43
N SER A 13 -8.16 7.51 -9.67
CA SER A 13 -8.34 8.57 -8.67
C SER A 13 -8.56 9.94 -9.32
N ALA A 14 -7.83 10.28 -10.39
CA ALA A 14 -7.97 11.53 -11.13
C ALA A 14 -9.28 11.60 -11.92
N ASP A 15 -9.73 10.50 -12.51
CA ASP A 15 -11.00 10.44 -13.27
C ASP A 15 -12.22 10.45 -12.34
N LYS A 16 -12.15 9.84 -11.17
CA LYS A 16 -13.16 9.97 -10.11
C LYS A 16 -13.28 11.42 -9.61
N LEU A 17 -12.15 12.12 -9.44
CA LEU A 17 -12.10 13.53 -9.07
C LEU A 17 -12.69 14.44 -10.17
N LYS A 18 -12.33 14.24 -11.43
CA LYS A 18 -12.91 15.00 -12.57
C LYS A 18 -14.42 14.82 -12.69
N ASN A 19 -14.91 13.59 -12.53
CA ASN A 19 -16.35 13.30 -12.56
C ASN A 19 -17.09 13.87 -11.35
N GLY A 20 -16.45 13.91 -10.17
CA GLY A 20 -16.95 14.58 -8.96
C GLY A 20 -17.03 16.10 -9.15
N ALA A 21 -15.98 16.72 -9.69
CA ALA A 21 -15.89 18.15 -9.97
C ALA A 21 -16.96 18.61 -10.96
N GLN A 22 -17.21 17.86 -12.05
CA GLN A 22 -18.26 18.21 -13.03
C GLN A 22 -19.68 18.11 -12.47
N LYS A 23 -19.95 17.13 -11.57
CA LYS A 23 -21.24 17.05 -10.87
C LYS A 23 -21.44 18.18 -9.85
N ALA A 24 -20.38 18.56 -9.14
CA ALA A 24 -20.41 19.64 -8.14
C ALA A 24 -20.54 21.04 -8.80
N GLN A 25 -19.88 21.30 -9.93
CA GLN A 25 -20.05 22.56 -10.69
C GLN A 25 -21.50 22.81 -11.11
N LYS A 26 -22.28 21.75 -11.28
CA LYS A 26 -23.72 21.88 -11.62
C LYS A 26 -24.58 22.26 -10.41
N ALA A 27 -24.16 21.88 -9.20
CA ALA A 27 -24.84 22.19 -7.93
C ALA A 27 -24.49 23.58 -7.37
N VAL A 28 -23.29 24.11 -7.66
CA VAL A 28 -22.78 25.39 -7.13
C VAL A 28 -23.41 26.62 -7.79
N LYS A 29 -24.12 26.49 -8.90
CA LYS A 29 -24.81 27.65 -9.56
C LYS A 29 -25.98 28.22 -8.78
N GLU A 30 -26.39 27.66 -7.66
CA GLU A 30 -27.59 28.04 -6.89
C GLU A 30 -27.34 28.54 -5.44
N PHE A 31 -26.09 28.75 -4.99
CA PHE A 31 -25.84 29.17 -3.58
C PHE A 31 -24.99 30.44 -3.45
N ASP A 32 -25.44 31.36 -2.58
CA ASP A 32 -24.88 32.69 -2.33
C ASP A 32 -23.68 32.63 -1.31
N ILE A 33 -22.50 33.17 -1.72
CA ILE A 33 -21.16 32.85 -1.15
C ILE A 33 -20.58 33.96 -0.26
N LYS A 34 -21.31 34.80 0.42
CA LYS A 34 -20.70 35.99 1.08
C LYS A 34 -20.45 35.92 2.59
N ALA A 35 -20.93 34.95 3.33
CA ALA A 35 -20.94 35.03 4.80
C ALA A 35 -19.96 34.14 5.58
N ALA A 36 -19.26 33.16 4.98
CA ALA A 36 -18.53 32.12 5.72
C ALA A 36 -16.99 32.10 5.52
N ALA A 37 -16.39 33.06 4.83
CA ALA A 37 -15.01 32.94 4.32
C ALA A 37 -13.88 33.23 5.32
N GLY A 38 -14.14 33.84 6.47
CA GLY A 38 -13.08 34.38 7.36
C GLY A 38 -12.39 33.34 8.27
N ASP A 39 -13.15 32.44 8.88
CA ASP A 39 -12.66 31.59 9.97
C ASP A 39 -12.14 30.22 9.50
N VAL A 40 -12.49 29.81 8.30
CA VAL A 40 -12.17 28.50 7.70
C VAL A 40 -10.78 28.49 7.05
N MET A 41 -10.30 29.66 6.63
CA MET A 41 -9.03 29.79 5.88
C MET A 41 -7.78 29.54 6.74
N THR A 42 -7.82 29.85 8.03
CA THR A 42 -6.67 29.63 8.94
C THR A 42 -6.48 28.16 9.29
N LYS A 43 -7.53 27.47 9.69
CA LYS A 43 -7.45 26.04 10.04
C LYS A 43 -7.13 25.12 8.85
N GLY A 44 -7.59 25.52 7.66
CA GLY A 44 -7.25 24.80 6.42
C GLY A 44 -5.80 24.98 5.98
N LYS A 45 -5.20 26.16 6.23
CA LYS A 45 -3.78 26.42 5.94
C LYS A 45 -2.86 25.65 6.86
N ASP A 46 -3.15 25.59 8.16
CA ASP A 46 -2.33 24.88 9.14
C ASP A 46 -2.33 23.36 8.85
N ALA A 47 -3.48 22.80 8.49
CA ALA A 47 -3.57 21.41 8.05
C ALA A 47 -2.79 21.18 6.74
N ALA A 48 -2.93 22.05 5.75
CA ALA A 48 -2.22 21.95 4.49
C ALA A 48 -0.69 22.06 4.68
N GLU A 49 -0.21 22.96 5.54
CA GLU A 49 1.22 23.06 5.87
C GLU A 49 1.74 21.81 6.58
N TYR A 50 1.00 21.26 7.53
CA TYR A 50 1.34 20.03 8.21
C TYR A 50 1.46 18.84 7.21
N PHE A 51 0.48 18.66 6.34
CA PHE A 51 0.52 17.61 5.32
C PHE A 51 1.64 17.84 4.30
N LYS A 52 1.91 19.08 3.92
CA LYS A 52 3.03 19.41 3.05
C LYS A 52 4.36 18.99 3.67
N GLN A 53 4.62 19.38 4.91
CA GLN A 53 5.84 18.99 5.60
C GLN A 53 5.98 17.48 5.70
N LYS A 54 4.89 16.77 6.06
CA LYS A 54 4.90 15.29 6.15
C LYS A 54 5.14 14.61 4.81
N THR A 55 4.56 15.14 3.73
CA THR A 55 4.78 14.61 2.37
C THR A 55 6.22 14.84 1.93
N ASP A 56 6.77 16.05 2.14
CA ASP A 56 8.13 16.39 1.76
C ASP A 56 9.15 15.54 2.54
N GLU A 57 8.95 15.34 3.85
CA GLU A 57 9.76 14.44 4.68
C GLU A 57 9.73 13.00 4.13
N THR A 58 8.53 12.50 3.79
CA THR A 58 8.35 11.14 3.25
C THR A 58 9.05 10.98 1.90
N VAL A 59 8.86 11.92 0.97
CA VAL A 59 9.50 11.88 -0.35
C VAL A 59 11.02 11.96 -0.24
N GLN A 60 11.55 12.80 0.68
CA GLN A 60 12.99 12.89 0.91
C GLN A 60 13.55 11.56 1.47
N ALA A 61 12.85 10.95 2.44
CA ALA A 61 13.27 9.69 3.00
C ALA A 61 13.30 8.57 1.94
N VAL A 62 12.22 8.41 1.18
CA VAL A 62 12.15 7.45 0.06
C VAL A 62 13.23 7.73 -0.98
N SER A 63 13.45 8.99 -1.36
CA SER A 63 14.50 9.37 -2.32
C SER A 63 15.91 9.07 -1.82
N GLN A 64 16.16 9.16 -0.49
CA GLN A 64 17.44 8.76 0.09
C GLN A 64 17.64 7.25 0.07
N ALA A 65 16.58 6.48 0.30
CA ALA A 65 16.60 5.02 0.20
C ALA A 65 16.92 4.55 -1.24
N VAL A 66 16.32 5.21 -2.24
CA VAL A 66 16.62 4.95 -3.68
C VAL A 66 18.08 5.25 -4.01
N ARG A 67 18.68 6.30 -3.43
CA ARG A 67 20.09 6.67 -3.71
C ARG A 67 21.11 5.70 -3.12
N LYS A 68 20.75 4.95 -2.10
CA LYS A 68 21.55 3.84 -1.58
C LYS A 68 21.40 2.65 -2.53
N LYS A 69 22.09 2.70 -3.68
CA LYS A 69 22.12 1.60 -4.66
C LYS A 69 22.69 0.35 -3.99
N GLU A 70 21.82 -0.45 -3.42
CA GLU A 70 22.06 -1.86 -3.25
C GLU A 70 21.45 -2.57 -4.47
N GLU A 71 22.27 -3.29 -5.23
CA GLU A 71 21.77 -4.23 -6.22
C GLU A 71 20.98 -5.29 -5.48
N VAL A 72 19.70 -5.07 -5.32
CA VAL A 72 18.78 -6.08 -4.80
C VAL A 72 18.74 -7.19 -5.85
N ARG A 73 19.56 -8.21 -5.63
CA ARG A 73 19.58 -9.42 -6.45
C ARG A 73 18.42 -10.27 -5.99
N GLY A 74 17.28 -10.16 -6.66
CA GLY A 74 16.26 -11.13 -6.36
C GLY A 74 14.91 -10.83 -7.00
N PHE A 75 14.44 -11.85 -7.64
CA PHE A 75 13.05 -12.01 -8.02
C PHE A 75 12.52 -13.24 -7.28
N ILE A 76 11.28 -13.19 -6.88
CA ILE A 76 10.53 -14.32 -6.36
C ILE A 76 9.43 -14.67 -7.36
N THR A 77 8.94 -15.90 -7.36
CA THR A 77 7.79 -16.24 -8.20
C THR A 77 6.51 -15.60 -7.72
N ALA A 78 5.56 -15.31 -8.62
CA ALA A 78 4.25 -14.76 -8.25
C ALA A 78 3.51 -15.68 -7.26
N GLN A 79 3.58 -17.01 -7.45
CA GLN A 79 3.01 -17.96 -6.50
C GLN A 79 3.67 -17.89 -5.12
N GLY A 80 4.99 -17.75 -5.06
CA GLY A 80 5.72 -17.56 -3.82
C GLY A 80 5.35 -16.25 -3.13
N ALA A 81 5.21 -15.15 -3.90
CA ALA A 81 4.76 -13.87 -3.39
C ALA A 81 3.37 -13.98 -2.74
N VAL A 82 2.42 -14.64 -3.41
CA VAL A 82 1.08 -14.88 -2.87
C VAL A 82 1.12 -15.74 -1.60
N LYS A 83 1.92 -16.82 -1.58
CA LYS A 83 2.09 -17.64 -0.37
C LYS A 83 2.63 -16.83 0.81
N LEU A 84 3.62 -15.96 0.58
CA LEU A 84 4.17 -15.09 1.63
C LEU A 84 3.13 -14.06 2.12
N MET A 85 2.28 -13.54 1.26
CA MET A 85 1.16 -12.69 1.68
C MET A 85 0.15 -13.47 2.54
N CYS A 86 -0.17 -14.72 2.19
CA CYS A 86 -1.02 -15.58 3.02
C CYS A 86 -0.40 -15.85 4.41
N MET A 87 0.91 -16.13 4.47
CA MET A 87 1.61 -16.34 5.75
C MET A 87 1.66 -15.06 6.60
N MET A 88 1.79 -13.90 5.96
CA MET A 88 1.79 -12.62 6.64
C MET A 88 0.40 -12.33 7.27
N MET A 89 -0.69 -12.55 6.55
CA MET A 89 -2.05 -12.42 7.09
C MET A 89 -2.30 -13.35 8.29
N ALA A 90 -1.63 -14.51 8.33
CA ALA A 90 -1.74 -15.44 9.46
C ALA A 90 -0.84 -15.07 10.65
N ALA A 91 -0.03 -14.02 10.57
CA ALA A 91 0.99 -13.71 11.59
C ALA A 91 0.40 -13.39 12.97
N ASP A 92 -0.77 -12.78 13.03
CA ASP A 92 -1.50 -12.46 14.26
C ASP A 92 -2.58 -13.50 14.61
N GLY A 93 -2.84 -14.47 13.73
CA GLY A 93 -3.82 -15.55 13.92
C GLY A 93 -5.23 -15.21 13.45
N ASP A 94 -5.48 -14.03 12.88
CA ASP A 94 -6.78 -13.62 12.37
C ASP A 94 -6.64 -13.08 10.93
N ILE A 95 -7.38 -13.69 10.00
CA ILE A 95 -7.36 -13.29 8.59
C ILE A 95 -8.63 -12.52 8.25
N SER A 96 -8.51 -11.23 8.02
CA SER A 96 -9.64 -10.37 7.72
C SER A 96 -10.15 -10.56 6.28
N LYS A 97 -11.42 -10.17 6.04
CA LYS A 97 -11.99 -10.17 4.69
C LYS A 97 -11.35 -9.11 3.79
N GLN A 98 -10.88 -8.03 4.38
CA GLN A 98 -10.21 -6.93 3.69
C GLN A 98 -8.86 -7.39 3.16
N GLU A 99 -8.06 -8.07 3.97
CA GLU A 99 -6.78 -8.66 3.55
C GLU A 99 -6.96 -9.69 2.44
N LEU A 100 -7.95 -10.60 2.57
CA LEU A 100 -8.26 -11.56 1.50
C LEU A 100 -8.68 -10.86 0.21
N GLY A 101 -9.47 -9.79 0.30
CA GLY A 101 -9.86 -8.98 -0.85
C GLY A 101 -8.64 -8.34 -1.51
N GLN A 102 -7.74 -7.76 -0.72
CA GLN A 102 -6.52 -7.13 -1.20
C GLN A 102 -5.55 -8.15 -1.82
N LEU A 103 -5.40 -9.31 -1.20
CA LEU A 103 -4.64 -10.44 -1.76
C LEU A 103 -5.14 -10.84 -3.15
N GLN A 104 -6.47 -10.89 -3.34
CA GLN A 104 -7.07 -11.26 -4.62
C GLN A 104 -6.78 -10.24 -5.73
N GLU A 105 -6.85 -8.96 -5.40
CA GLU A 105 -6.54 -7.89 -6.37
C GLU A 105 -5.06 -7.90 -6.74
N ILE A 106 -4.16 -7.95 -5.76
CA ILE A 106 -2.72 -8.02 -5.99
C ILE A 106 -2.34 -9.29 -6.74
N GLY A 107 -2.89 -10.45 -6.37
CA GLY A 107 -2.59 -11.71 -7.02
C GLY A 107 -2.90 -11.69 -8.51
N LYS A 108 -4.03 -11.09 -8.93
CA LYS A 108 -4.39 -10.92 -10.35
C LYS A 108 -3.44 -9.96 -11.09
N GLU A 109 -2.87 -8.99 -10.39
CA GLU A 109 -1.90 -8.06 -10.97
C GLU A 109 -0.52 -8.70 -11.15
N LEU A 110 -0.14 -9.60 -10.24
CA LEU A 110 1.13 -10.32 -10.30
C LEU A 110 1.14 -11.44 -11.34
N ASP A 111 0.01 -12.11 -11.52
CA ASP A 111 -0.12 -13.23 -12.47
C ASP A 111 -1.55 -13.30 -13.04
N GLU A 112 -1.68 -13.22 -14.37
CA GLU A 112 -2.97 -13.32 -15.07
C GLU A 112 -3.66 -14.67 -14.86
N HIS A 113 -2.91 -15.74 -14.55
CA HIS A 113 -3.43 -17.08 -14.25
C HIS A 113 -3.78 -17.27 -12.76
N PHE A 114 -3.56 -16.27 -11.91
CA PHE A 114 -3.85 -16.35 -10.49
C PHE A 114 -5.25 -16.90 -10.16
N PRO A 115 -6.34 -16.48 -10.86
CA PRO A 115 -7.68 -17.01 -10.58
C PRO A 115 -7.80 -18.53 -10.72
N GLU A 116 -6.94 -19.16 -11.55
CA GLU A 116 -6.98 -20.61 -11.80
C GLU A 116 -6.42 -21.43 -10.62
N TYR A 117 -5.51 -20.85 -9.85
CA TYR A 117 -4.83 -21.53 -8.75
C TYR A 117 -5.01 -20.89 -7.39
N GLN A 118 -5.70 -19.76 -7.29
CA GLN A 118 -5.95 -19.03 -6.04
C GLN A 118 -6.49 -19.93 -4.93
N GLY A 119 -7.55 -20.68 -5.20
CA GLY A 119 -8.18 -21.56 -4.21
C GLY A 119 -7.19 -22.57 -3.65
N LYS A 120 -6.38 -23.18 -4.52
CA LYS A 120 -5.37 -24.16 -4.13
C LYS A 120 -4.30 -23.57 -3.22
N ILE A 121 -3.78 -22.36 -3.53
CA ILE A 121 -2.78 -21.71 -2.68
C ILE A 121 -3.36 -21.37 -1.31
N VAL A 122 -4.57 -20.82 -1.26
CA VAL A 122 -5.23 -20.49 0.02
C VAL A 122 -5.43 -21.74 0.86
N GLU A 123 -5.90 -22.85 0.26
CA GLU A 123 -6.03 -24.16 0.94
C GLU A 123 -4.68 -24.67 1.46
N GLU A 124 -3.63 -24.63 0.63
CA GLU A 124 -2.28 -25.02 1.03
C GLU A 124 -1.77 -24.19 2.23
N CYS A 125 -1.94 -22.86 2.16
CA CYS A 125 -1.51 -21.95 3.21
C CYS A 125 -2.30 -22.20 4.51
N THR A 126 -3.62 -22.35 4.42
CA THR A 126 -4.46 -22.67 5.58
C THR A 126 -4.03 -23.99 6.21
N ALA A 127 -3.79 -25.04 5.41
CA ALA A 127 -3.34 -26.33 5.92
C ALA A 127 -1.93 -26.28 6.54
N LEU A 128 -1.07 -25.38 6.12
CA LEU A 128 0.23 -25.15 6.75
C LEU A 128 0.06 -24.46 8.11
N VAL A 129 -0.73 -23.39 8.16
CA VAL A 129 -0.97 -22.62 9.39
C VAL A 129 -1.68 -23.47 10.45
N GLU A 130 -2.68 -24.26 10.09
CA GLU A 130 -3.39 -25.16 11.01
C GLU A 130 -2.51 -26.24 11.66
N LYS A 131 -1.36 -26.53 11.09
CA LYS A 131 -0.40 -27.52 11.64
C LYS A 131 0.58 -26.91 12.61
N LEU A 132 0.67 -25.57 12.70
CA LEU A 132 1.63 -24.91 13.58
C LEU A 132 1.24 -25.11 15.04
N ASP A 133 2.23 -25.41 15.88
CA ASP A 133 2.00 -25.55 17.32
C ASP A 133 1.72 -24.18 17.94
N ALA A 134 0.65 -24.10 18.71
CA ALA A 134 0.22 -22.86 19.38
C ALA A 134 1.30 -22.31 20.35
N GLU A 135 2.11 -23.19 20.97
CA GLU A 135 3.17 -22.76 21.90
C GLU A 135 4.39 -22.17 21.17
N ASN A 136 4.68 -22.64 19.94
CA ASN A 136 5.82 -22.25 19.14
C ASN A 136 5.41 -21.56 17.83
N TYR A 137 4.17 -21.09 17.74
CA TYR A 137 3.54 -20.61 16.51
C TYR A 137 4.43 -19.68 15.68
N ARG A 138 5.03 -18.67 16.32
CA ARG A 138 5.88 -17.70 15.63
C ARG A 138 7.14 -18.33 15.03
N GLU A 139 7.81 -19.21 15.77
CA GLU A 139 9.04 -19.84 15.32
C GLU A 139 8.76 -20.77 14.14
N GLU A 140 7.70 -21.57 14.23
CA GLU A 140 7.29 -22.47 13.16
C GLU A 140 6.81 -21.70 11.93
N LEU A 141 6.08 -20.58 12.10
CA LEU A 141 5.70 -19.70 11.00
C LEU A 141 6.91 -19.10 10.29
N HIS A 142 7.93 -18.69 11.06
CA HIS A 142 9.20 -18.21 10.48
C HIS A 142 9.91 -19.30 9.67
N ASP A 143 9.88 -20.54 10.10
CA ASP A 143 10.46 -21.67 9.37
C ASP A 143 9.71 -21.93 8.06
N VAL A 144 8.38 -21.95 8.08
CA VAL A 144 7.55 -22.08 6.89
C VAL A 144 7.82 -20.93 5.90
N VAL A 145 7.88 -19.70 6.38
CA VAL A 145 8.18 -18.52 5.54
C VAL A 145 9.55 -18.64 4.90
N ARG A 146 10.56 -19.07 5.65
CA ARG A 146 11.92 -19.31 5.11
C ARG A 146 11.91 -20.35 4.00
N ASP A 147 11.21 -21.46 4.19
CA ASP A 147 11.11 -22.52 3.20
C ASP A 147 10.39 -22.04 1.92
N VAL A 148 9.30 -21.29 2.06
CA VAL A 148 8.59 -20.65 0.93
C VAL A 148 9.51 -19.69 0.17
N ILE A 149 10.33 -18.89 0.86
CA ILE A 149 11.31 -17.99 0.21
C ILE A 149 12.30 -18.82 -0.60
N GLN A 150 12.91 -19.84 0.00
CA GLN A 150 13.92 -20.67 -0.67
C GLN A 150 13.35 -21.39 -1.91
N GLU A 151 12.18 -21.99 -1.80
CA GLU A 151 11.52 -22.62 -2.93
C GLU A 151 11.24 -21.61 -4.06
N SER A 152 10.77 -20.43 -3.70
CA SER A 152 10.32 -19.41 -4.66
C SER A 152 11.45 -18.68 -5.37
N LEU A 153 12.65 -18.63 -4.79
CA LEU A 153 13.85 -18.07 -5.41
C LEU A 153 14.39 -18.96 -6.54
N HIS A 154 14.10 -20.27 -6.49
CA HIS A 154 14.61 -21.26 -7.44
C HIS A 154 13.56 -21.81 -8.40
N ALA A 155 12.29 -21.48 -8.19
CA ALA A 155 11.19 -21.95 -9.03
C ALA A 155 11.09 -21.17 -10.34
N SER A 156 10.54 -21.80 -11.37
CA SER A 156 10.16 -21.16 -12.62
C SER A 156 8.76 -20.58 -12.53
N GLY A 157 8.53 -19.38 -13.07
CA GLY A 157 7.22 -18.72 -13.07
C GLY A 157 7.33 -17.22 -13.36
N ALA A 158 6.21 -16.52 -13.25
CA ALA A 158 6.19 -15.06 -13.33
C ALA A 158 7.07 -14.48 -12.22
N ALA A 159 8.02 -13.62 -12.59
CA ALA A 159 9.01 -13.06 -11.68
C ALA A 159 8.50 -11.76 -11.07
N VAL A 160 8.52 -11.67 -9.75
CA VAL A 160 8.11 -10.51 -8.96
C VAL A 160 9.35 -9.92 -8.29
N PRO A 161 9.66 -8.62 -8.47
CA PRO A 161 10.74 -7.97 -7.75
C PRO A 161 10.52 -8.05 -6.23
N VAL A 162 11.56 -8.37 -5.47
CA VAL A 162 11.43 -8.52 -4.00
C VAL A 162 11.00 -7.22 -3.30
N LYS A 163 11.35 -6.06 -3.82
CA LYS A 163 10.85 -4.78 -3.29
C LYS A 163 9.34 -4.60 -3.53
N LEU A 164 8.84 -5.03 -4.70
CA LEU A 164 7.40 -5.03 -4.98
C LEU A 164 6.66 -6.00 -4.05
N LEU A 165 7.23 -7.16 -3.76
CA LEU A 165 6.67 -8.08 -2.77
C LEU A 165 6.55 -7.39 -1.41
N LEU A 166 7.59 -6.71 -0.91
CA LEU A 166 7.53 -6.02 0.39
C LEU A 166 6.45 -4.93 0.42
N TRP A 167 6.32 -4.17 -0.67
CA TRP A 167 5.26 -3.19 -0.79
C TRP A 167 3.88 -3.85 -0.71
N ASN A 168 3.68 -4.95 -1.43
CA ASN A 168 2.41 -5.68 -1.43
C ASN A 168 2.09 -6.29 -0.06
N LEU A 169 3.08 -6.81 0.66
CA LEU A 169 2.90 -7.27 2.04
C LEU A 169 2.40 -6.14 2.96
N LEU A 170 2.98 -4.95 2.86
CA LEU A 170 2.56 -3.78 3.63
C LEU A 170 1.14 -3.32 3.26
N VAL A 171 0.80 -3.33 1.97
CA VAL A 171 -0.55 -2.96 1.50
C VAL A 171 -1.60 -3.92 2.01
N VAL A 172 -1.34 -5.23 1.98
CA VAL A 172 -2.25 -6.25 2.54
C VAL A 172 -2.38 -6.06 4.05
N ALA A 173 -1.29 -5.98 4.78
CA ALA A 173 -1.28 -5.81 6.23
C ALA A 173 -2.00 -4.54 6.72
N GLN A 174 -2.06 -3.50 5.92
CA GLN A 174 -2.75 -2.25 6.27
C GLN A 174 -4.19 -2.14 5.73
N SER A 175 -4.66 -3.15 5.01
CA SER A 175 -5.95 -3.08 4.31
C SER A 175 -7.16 -2.99 5.24
N ASP A 176 -7.06 -3.54 6.44
CA ASP A 176 -8.09 -3.50 7.47
C ASP A 176 -7.90 -2.38 8.52
N SER A 177 -6.86 -1.55 8.34
CA SER A 177 -6.45 -0.47 9.25
C SER A 177 -5.95 -0.96 10.62
N CYS A 178 -5.57 -2.23 10.74
CA CYS A 178 -5.13 -2.87 11.99
C CYS A 178 -3.72 -3.47 11.89
N TYR A 179 -2.78 -2.75 11.23
CA TYR A 179 -1.39 -3.22 11.09
C TYR A 179 -0.74 -3.55 12.43
N GLN A 180 -0.55 -4.84 12.69
CA GLN A 180 -0.11 -5.36 13.97
C GLN A 180 1.41 -5.49 14.08
N GLU A 181 1.90 -5.58 15.32
CA GLU A 181 3.34 -5.71 15.56
C GLU A 181 3.90 -7.06 15.03
N GLU A 182 3.10 -8.10 15.07
CA GLU A 182 3.44 -9.44 14.60
C GLU A 182 3.64 -9.45 13.08
N GLU A 183 2.76 -8.83 12.32
CA GLU A 183 2.87 -8.65 10.87
C GLU A 183 4.11 -7.82 10.52
N ALA A 184 4.32 -6.71 11.23
CA ALA A 184 5.51 -5.87 11.06
C ALA A 184 6.81 -6.64 11.30
N LYS A 185 6.85 -7.52 12.31
CA LYS A 185 8.00 -8.37 12.60
C LYS A 185 8.23 -9.38 11.48
N LEU A 186 7.15 -9.99 10.97
CA LEU A 186 7.24 -10.97 9.90
C LEU A 186 7.69 -10.33 8.58
N ILE A 187 7.18 -9.16 8.23
CA ILE A 187 7.63 -8.42 7.04
C ILE A 187 9.12 -8.08 7.12
N ARG A 188 9.60 -7.63 8.29
CA ARG A 188 11.04 -7.38 8.50
C ARG A 188 11.88 -8.67 8.48
N TYR A 189 11.31 -9.78 8.92
CA TYR A 189 11.94 -11.10 8.81
C TYR A 189 12.09 -11.51 7.34
N ILE A 190 11.03 -11.39 6.54
CA ILE A 190 11.04 -11.64 5.09
C ILE A 190 12.09 -10.75 4.40
N ALA A 191 12.07 -9.44 4.65
CA ALA A 191 13.03 -8.50 4.08
C ALA A 191 14.48 -8.89 4.34
N ARG A 192 14.79 -9.35 5.57
CA ARG A 192 16.13 -9.82 5.95
C ARG A 192 16.53 -11.07 5.18
N HIS A 193 15.62 -12.02 4.98
CA HIS A 193 15.91 -13.25 4.24
C HIS A 193 16.03 -13.02 2.72
N LEU A 194 15.47 -11.94 2.22
CA LEU A 194 15.62 -11.48 0.85
C LEU A 194 16.81 -10.51 0.67
N GLU A 195 17.64 -10.36 1.70
CA GLU A 195 18.85 -9.50 1.72
C GLU A 195 18.56 -8.02 1.37
N ILE A 196 17.35 -7.54 1.71
CA ILE A 196 16.96 -6.15 1.46
C ILE A 196 17.49 -5.24 2.58
N ASP A 197 17.95 -4.04 2.19
CA ASP A 197 18.43 -3.05 3.18
C ASP A 197 17.35 -2.78 4.22
N LYS A 198 17.77 -2.79 5.48
CA LYS A 198 16.89 -2.58 6.64
C LYS A 198 16.17 -1.22 6.66
N SER A 199 16.62 -0.24 5.86
CA SER A 199 15.97 1.07 5.75
C SER A 199 14.75 1.04 4.83
N ILE A 200 14.64 0.08 3.90
CA ILE A 200 13.59 0.05 2.87
C ILE A 200 12.20 -0.17 3.48
N VAL A 201 12.05 -1.13 4.39
CA VAL A 201 10.73 -1.41 5.01
C VAL A 201 10.20 -0.20 5.78
N PRO A 202 10.96 0.45 6.69
CA PRO A 202 10.50 1.68 7.35
C PRO A 202 10.12 2.82 6.39
N GLU A 203 10.86 2.99 5.30
CA GLU A 203 10.54 4.02 4.30
C GLU A 203 9.22 3.71 3.58
N MET A 204 9.00 2.46 3.20
CA MET A 204 7.74 2.01 2.62
C MET A 204 6.57 2.16 3.61
N GLU A 205 6.77 1.78 4.88
CA GLU A 205 5.77 1.97 5.95
C GLU A 205 5.39 3.46 6.11
N HIS A 206 6.38 4.36 6.06
CA HIS A 206 6.14 5.80 6.14
C HIS A 206 5.35 6.31 4.94
N ALA A 207 5.73 5.90 3.74
CA ALA A 207 5.03 6.29 2.51
C ALA A 207 3.58 5.82 2.52
N LEU A 208 3.33 4.56 2.89
CA LEU A 208 1.98 4.00 2.94
C LEU A 208 1.11 4.74 3.98
N ARG A 209 1.63 4.99 5.18
CA ARG A 209 0.92 5.77 6.20
C ARG A 209 0.60 7.20 5.75
N ALA A 210 1.52 7.85 5.03
CA ALA A 210 1.28 9.18 4.49
C ALA A 210 0.19 9.15 3.40
N MET A 211 0.19 8.15 2.53
CA MET A 211 -0.86 7.97 1.52
C MET A 211 -2.23 7.76 2.16
N LEU A 212 -2.34 6.86 3.15
CA LEU A 212 -3.58 6.60 3.88
C LEU A 212 -4.09 7.85 4.63
N ALA A 213 -3.20 8.61 5.24
CA ALA A 213 -3.57 9.88 5.89
C ALA A 213 -4.13 10.89 4.88
N ILE A 214 -3.53 11.00 3.69
CA ILE A 214 -4.02 11.85 2.61
C ILE A 214 -5.40 11.36 2.12
N GLU A 215 -5.59 10.06 1.94
CA GLU A 215 -6.87 9.47 1.52
C GLU A 215 -7.98 9.76 2.54
N ASN A 216 -7.72 9.55 3.82
CA ASN A 216 -8.67 9.84 4.88
C ASN A 216 -9.06 11.33 4.93
N GLU A 217 -8.09 12.24 4.75
CA GLU A 217 -8.36 13.68 4.69
C GLU A 217 -9.18 14.04 3.44
N MET A 218 -8.87 13.44 2.30
CA MET A 218 -9.65 13.65 1.07
C MET A 218 -11.09 13.16 1.22
N GLU A 219 -11.33 11.99 1.84
CA GLU A 219 -12.68 11.47 2.10
C GLU A 219 -13.43 12.35 3.10
N TRP A 220 -12.76 12.80 4.15
CA TRP A 220 -13.35 13.75 5.11
C TRP A 220 -13.73 15.06 4.43
N LEU A 221 -12.86 15.65 3.59
CA LEU A 221 -13.15 16.87 2.83
C LEU A 221 -14.34 16.71 1.88
N LYS A 222 -14.48 15.55 1.22
CA LYS A 222 -15.60 15.23 0.35
C LYS A 222 -16.93 15.10 1.10
N SER A 223 -16.88 14.66 2.37
CA SER A 223 -18.06 14.48 3.22
C SER A 223 -18.48 15.74 3.98
N THR A 224 -17.69 16.82 3.92
CA THR A 224 -17.99 18.07 4.64
C THR A 224 -19.06 18.90 3.94
N ASP A 225 -19.86 19.66 4.72
CA ASP A 225 -20.85 20.62 4.22
C ASP A 225 -20.24 21.94 3.70
N ARG A 226 -18.91 22.03 3.57
CA ARG A 226 -18.21 23.23 3.11
C ARG A 226 -18.47 23.49 1.62
N PRO A 227 -18.51 24.76 1.19
CA PRO A 227 -18.65 25.10 -0.23
C PRO A 227 -17.55 24.47 -1.06
N PHE A 228 -17.90 23.81 -2.17
CA PHE A 228 -16.96 23.08 -3.03
C PHE A 228 -15.76 23.92 -3.46
N GLY A 229 -15.97 25.20 -3.82
CA GLY A 229 -14.88 26.10 -4.22
C GLY A 229 -13.83 26.37 -3.13
N THR A 230 -14.11 26.06 -1.85
CA THR A 230 -13.12 26.13 -0.77
C THR A 230 -12.41 24.78 -0.54
N VAL A 231 -13.04 23.69 -0.92
CA VAL A 231 -12.54 22.31 -0.73
C VAL A 231 -11.72 21.85 -1.95
N GLU A 232 -12.13 22.23 -3.16
CA GLU A 232 -11.49 21.81 -4.41
C GLU A 232 -9.99 22.09 -4.48
N PRO A 233 -9.46 23.28 -4.12
CA PRO A 233 -8.02 23.53 -4.15
C PRO A 233 -7.24 22.61 -3.21
N VAL A 234 -7.81 22.32 -2.03
CA VAL A 234 -7.17 21.42 -1.04
C VAL A 234 -7.16 19.98 -1.54
N LEU A 235 -8.27 19.51 -2.12
CA LEU A 235 -8.34 18.19 -2.72
C LEU A 235 -7.34 18.02 -3.87
N THR A 236 -7.16 19.06 -4.69
CA THR A 236 -6.19 19.06 -5.78
C THR A 236 -4.77 18.95 -5.23
N GLU A 237 -4.43 19.76 -4.25
CA GLU A 237 -3.12 19.73 -3.60
C GLU A 237 -2.83 18.36 -2.94
N LEU A 238 -3.80 17.78 -2.24
CA LEU A 238 -3.66 16.45 -1.63
C LEU A 238 -3.47 15.36 -2.70
N ALA A 239 -4.19 15.45 -3.82
CA ALA A 239 -4.04 14.51 -4.94
C ALA A 239 -2.65 14.59 -5.58
N GLU A 240 -2.09 15.79 -5.76
CA GLU A 240 -0.73 16.00 -6.27
C GLU A 240 0.32 15.43 -5.31
N ARG A 241 0.16 15.64 -4.02
CA ARG A 241 1.05 15.08 -2.99
C ARG A 241 1.01 13.55 -2.99
N LYS A 242 -0.19 12.97 -3.04
CA LYS A 242 -0.33 11.51 -3.15
C LYS A 242 0.39 10.99 -4.39
N ALA A 243 0.21 11.64 -5.55
CA ALA A 243 0.88 11.25 -6.79
C ALA A 243 2.41 11.32 -6.66
N THR A 244 2.95 12.31 -5.95
CA THR A 244 4.39 12.43 -5.70
C THR A 244 4.92 11.28 -4.85
N ILE A 245 4.20 10.87 -3.80
CA ILE A 245 4.59 9.72 -2.97
C ILE A 245 4.53 8.43 -3.79
N VAL A 246 3.47 8.24 -4.58
CA VAL A 246 3.32 7.07 -5.47
C VAL A 246 4.49 6.99 -6.45
N GLN A 247 4.91 8.11 -7.04
CA GLN A 247 6.06 8.12 -7.95
C GLN A 247 7.36 7.75 -7.22
N ALA A 248 7.57 8.28 -6.00
CA ALA A 248 8.75 7.96 -5.22
C ALA A 248 8.81 6.46 -4.84
N ILE A 249 7.67 5.85 -4.52
CA ILE A 249 7.58 4.40 -4.28
C ILE A 249 7.82 3.60 -5.56
N HIS A 250 7.27 4.06 -6.69
CA HIS A 250 7.54 3.43 -7.98
C HIS A 250 9.03 3.41 -8.31
N ASP A 251 9.71 4.54 -8.09
CA ASP A 251 11.15 4.66 -8.33
C ASP A 251 11.94 3.75 -7.36
N LEU A 252 11.50 3.62 -6.10
CA LEU A 252 12.09 2.74 -5.11
C LEU A 252 11.96 1.25 -5.49
N ILE A 253 10.84 0.85 -6.07
CA ILE A 253 10.55 -0.54 -6.47
C ILE A 253 11.21 -0.87 -7.81
N GLY A 254 11.25 0.10 -8.73
CA GLY A 254 11.67 -0.09 -10.11
C GLY A 254 13.19 -0.16 -10.33
N ASP A 255 13.96 0.31 -9.37
CA ASP A 255 15.43 0.22 -9.33
C ASP A 255 15.90 -1.10 -8.67
#